data_1ecf8144ab8041b08a4d002c03facee7
#
_entry.id   1ecf8144ab8041b08a4d002c03facee7
#
_cell.length_a   1.000
_cell.length_b   1.000
_cell.length_c   1.000
_cell.angle_alpha   90.00
_cell.angle_beta   90.00
_cell.angle_gamma   90.00
#
_symmetry.space_group_name_H-M   'P 1'
#
loop_
_entity.id
_entity.type
_entity.pdbx_description
1 polymer ?
#
loop_
_entity_poly.entity_id
_entity_poly.type
_entity_poly.pdbx_seq_one_letter_code
_entity_poly.pdbx_strand_id
1 'polypeptide(L)'
;MREEIIKSIEENKIIAIIRGVEPEKAIKVAKALYDGGIKMVEVTFNQSAPEKFNQTTDAIKAIKENFPDILVGAGTVLTVEQVDLAKVAGAEYIISPDTDEEVIKYTVKSGLVSLPGAYTASEVKKAHNAGADFVKLFPCTSVSYLKAVKAPLSHIKFLAVGGVTVDNASDFIKAGAVGLGVGSSLVNKKFIDEENWEALTNLAKEFVRKVRT
;
A
#
# COMPACT_ATOMS: atom_id res chain seq x y z
N MET A 1 15.50 -10.66 -3.60
CA MET A 1 14.53 -9.66 -4.16
C MET A 1 13.21 -9.68 -3.39
N ARG A 2 12.33 -10.73 -3.44
CA ARG A 2 11.03 -10.74 -2.73
C ARG A 2 11.19 -10.61 -1.20
N GLU A 3 12.10 -11.33 -0.58
CA GLU A 3 12.39 -11.23 0.87
C GLU A 3 12.90 -9.85 1.29
N GLU A 4 13.67 -9.19 0.45
CA GLU A 4 14.15 -7.83 0.70
C GLU A 4 13.00 -6.81 0.68
N ILE A 5 12.02 -7.00 -0.22
CA ILE A 5 10.82 -6.16 -0.26
C ILE A 5 9.97 -6.39 1.00
N ILE A 6 9.78 -7.64 1.42
CA ILE A 6 9.08 -7.99 2.66
C ILE A 6 9.75 -7.30 3.85
N LYS A 7 11.06 -7.41 3.97
CA LYS A 7 11.83 -6.76 5.02
C LYS A 7 11.68 -5.24 4.98
N SER A 8 11.76 -4.64 3.78
CA SER A 8 11.59 -3.21 3.60
C SER A 8 10.20 -2.71 4.02
N ILE A 9 9.14 -3.50 3.76
CA ILE A 9 7.78 -3.19 4.24
C ILE A 9 7.73 -3.16 5.77
N GLU A 10 8.35 -4.13 6.44
CA GLU A 10 8.39 -4.20 7.91
C GLU A 10 9.21 -3.07 8.54
N GLU A 11 10.29 -2.65 7.88
CA GLU A 11 11.17 -1.58 8.37
C GLU A 11 10.56 -0.19 8.17
N ASN A 12 10.03 0.10 6.97
CA ASN A 12 9.51 1.43 6.62
C ASN A 12 8.07 1.67 7.09
N LYS A 13 7.28 0.62 7.27
CA LYS A 13 5.94 0.61 7.89
C LYS A 13 4.84 1.41 7.19
N ILE A 14 5.13 2.33 6.30
CA ILE A 14 4.11 3.16 5.63
C ILE A 14 4.12 2.93 4.14
N ILE A 15 2.97 2.55 3.60
CA ILE A 15 2.68 2.56 2.16
C ILE A 15 1.72 3.71 1.89
N ALA A 16 2.18 4.73 1.16
CA ALA A 16 1.32 5.85 0.75
C ALA A 16 0.50 5.48 -0.49
N ILE A 17 -0.82 5.66 -0.43
CA ILE A 17 -1.74 5.23 -1.48
C ILE A 17 -2.04 6.42 -2.40
N ILE A 18 -1.52 6.36 -3.62
CA ILE A 18 -1.75 7.35 -4.70
C ILE A 18 -2.94 6.86 -5.53
N ARG A 19 -4.09 7.51 -5.36
CA ARG A 19 -5.35 7.14 -6.02
C ARG A 19 -5.90 8.29 -6.84
N GLY A 20 -6.25 8.02 -8.11
CA GLY A 20 -6.90 9.00 -8.98
C GLY A 20 -6.05 10.23 -9.27
N VAL A 21 -4.74 10.05 -9.34
CA VAL A 21 -3.76 11.10 -9.66
C VAL A 21 -3.19 10.81 -11.03
N GLU A 22 -3.19 11.81 -11.90
CA GLU A 22 -2.61 11.71 -13.25
C GLU A 22 -1.10 11.41 -13.18
N PRO A 23 -0.52 10.67 -14.15
CA PRO A 23 0.87 10.19 -14.10
C PRO A 23 1.90 11.30 -13.82
N GLU A 24 1.77 12.45 -14.47
CA GLU A 24 2.69 13.60 -14.30
C GLU A 24 2.64 14.17 -12.86
N LYS A 25 1.44 14.26 -12.28
CA LYS A 25 1.28 14.67 -10.88
C LYS A 25 1.72 13.56 -9.91
N ALA A 26 1.57 12.29 -10.27
CA ALA A 26 2.00 11.17 -9.44
C ALA A 26 3.51 11.20 -9.17
N ILE A 27 4.33 11.63 -10.12
CA ILE A 27 5.77 11.83 -9.94
C ILE A 27 6.04 12.93 -8.89
N LYS A 28 5.34 14.07 -8.96
CA LYS A 28 5.48 15.16 -7.99
C LYS A 28 5.04 14.74 -6.58
N VAL A 29 3.94 13.98 -6.50
CA VAL A 29 3.46 13.38 -5.25
C VAL A 29 4.51 12.43 -4.67
N ALA A 30 5.03 11.50 -5.48
CA ALA A 30 6.05 10.55 -5.06
C ALA A 30 7.32 11.27 -4.58
N LYS A 31 7.73 12.35 -5.26
CA LYS A 31 8.86 13.19 -4.82
C LYS A 31 8.60 13.80 -3.45
N ALA A 32 7.46 14.44 -3.24
CA ALA A 32 7.12 15.07 -1.97
C ALA A 32 7.06 14.05 -0.82
N LEU A 33 6.50 12.86 -1.08
CA LEU A 33 6.47 11.75 -0.13
C LEU A 33 7.88 11.25 0.19
N TYR A 34 8.73 11.09 -0.83
CA TYR A 34 10.12 10.65 -0.69
C TYR A 34 10.95 11.64 0.13
N ASP A 35 10.84 12.94 -0.16
CA ASP A 35 11.49 14.03 0.59
C ASP A 35 11.01 14.07 2.06
N GLY A 36 9.79 13.58 2.31
CA GLY A 36 9.21 13.37 3.64
C GLY A 36 9.65 12.08 4.34
N GLY A 37 10.43 11.22 3.66
CA GLY A 37 10.95 9.97 4.21
C GLY A 37 10.08 8.74 3.96
N ILE A 38 9.01 8.83 3.15
CA ILE A 38 8.23 7.69 2.70
C ILE A 38 9.01 6.94 1.61
N LYS A 39 9.16 5.63 1.77
CA LYS A 39 9.92 4.77 0.86
C LYS A 39 9.08 3.82 0.05
N MET A 40 7.77 3.80 0.28
CA MET A 40 6.86 2.87 -0.38
C MET A 40 5.59 3.57 -0.82
N VAL A 41 5.20 3.35 -2.07
CA VAL A 41 3.97 3.92 -2.65
C VAL A 41 3.16 2.85 -3.38
N GLU A 42 1.85 2.96 -3.28
CA GLU A 42 0.87 2.17 -4.02
C GLU A 42 0.19 3.06 -5.05
N VAL A 43 0.23 2.71 -6.33
CA VAL A 43 -0.57 3.39 -7.37
C VAL A 43 -1.75 2.50 -7.74
N THR A 44 -2.98 3.03 -7.61
CA THR A 44 -4.18 2.21 -7.72
C THR A 44 -4.77 2.19 -9.11
N PHE A 45 -5.20 1.00 -9.58
CA PHE A 45 -6.07 0.88 -10.75
C PHE A 45 -7.44 1.50 -10.49
N ASN A 46 -7.99 2.19 -11.50
CA ASN A 46 -9.37 2.69 -11.47
C ASN A 46 -10.29 1.70 -12.16
N GLN A 47 -10.98 0.87 -11.39
CA GLN A 47 -11.88 -0.17 -11.91
C GLN A 47 -13.11 0.39 -12.65
N SER A 48 -13.45 1.66 -12.41
CA SER A 48 -14.55 2.32 -13.13
C SER A 48 -14.17 2.84 -14.52
N ALA A 49 -12.88 2.79 -14.87
CA ALA A 49 -12.33 3.24 -16.15
C ALA A 49 -11.22 2.30 -16.62
N PRO A 50 -11.54 1.04 -17.01
CA PRO A 50 -10.53 0.05 -17.42
C PRO A 50 -9.70 0.50 -18.63
N GLU A 51 -10.27 1.32 -19.50
CA GLU A 51 -9.58 1.91 -20.65
C GLU A 51 -8.43 2.83 -20.25
N LYS A 52 -8.35 3.22 -18.98
CA LYS A 52 -7.29 4.07 -18.40
C LYS A 52 -6.30 3.32 -17.52
N PHE A 53 -6.27 2.00 -17.55
CA PHE A 53 -5.28 1.22 -16.76
C PHE A 53 -3.83 1.57 -17.12
N ASN A 54 -3.59 2.03 -18.35
CA ASN A 54 -2.30 2.56 -18.78
C ASN A 54 -1.84 3.75 -17.92
N GLN A 55 -2.73 4.61 -17.43
CA GLN A 55 -2.35 5.71 -16.53
C GLN A 55 -1.71 5.18 -15.24
N THR A 56 -2.22 4.08 -14.68
CA THR A 56 -1.64 3.44 -13.50
C THR A 56 -0.27 2.84 -13.81
N THR A 57 -0.14 2.13 -14.92
CA THR A 57 1.13 1.50 -15.32
C THR A 57 2.19 2.54 -15.68
N ASP A 58 1.81 3.60 -16.37
CA ASP A 58 2.70 4.71 -16.71
C ASP A 58 3.19 5.45 -15.47
N ALA A 59 2.30 5.67 -14.48
CA ALA A 59 2.69 6.27 -13.21
C ALA A 59 3.65 5.37 -12.40
N ILE A 60 3.41 4.06 -12.33
CA ILE A 60 4.32 3.09 -11.68
C ILE A 60 5.70 3.17 -12.33
N LYS A 61 5.76 3.06 -13.66
CA LYS A 61 7.01 3.10 -14.42
C LYS A 61 7.74 4.42 -14.20
N ALA A 62 7.04 5.54 -14.32
CA ALA A 62 7.63 6.87 -14.16
C ALA A 62 8.18 7.09 -12.73
N ILE A 63 7.47 6.66 -11.70
CA ILE A 63 7.96 6.75 -10.31
C ILE A 63 9.22 5.90 -10.14
N LYS A 64 9.22 4.67 -10.66
CA LYS A 64 10.36 3.74 -10.55
C LYS A 64 11.60 4.27 -11.26
N GLU A 65 11.44 4.88 -12.44
CA GLU A 65 12.54 5.47 -13.21
C GLU A 65 13.13 6.72 -12.53
N ASN A 66 12.29 7.56 -11.92
CA ASN A 66 12.74 8.80 -11.27
C ASN A 66 13.25 8.60 -9.83
N PHE A 67 12.77 7.57 -9.13
CA PHE A 67 13.10 7.31 -7.72
C PHE A 67 13.41 5.82 -7.50
N PRO A 68 14.61 5.35 -7.89
CA PRO A 68 14.98 3.92 -7.78
C PRO A 68 14.90 3.35 -6.36
N ASP A 69 15.04 4.22 -5.35
CA ASP A 69 14.99 3.85 -3.93
C ASP A 69 13.56 3.76 -3.37
N ILE A 70 12.55 4.12 -4.16
CA ILE A 70 11.14 3.92 -3.78
C ILE A 70 10.72 2.53 -4.23
N LEU A 71 10.14 1.75 -3.32
CA LEU A 71 9.39 0.56 -3.67
C LEU A 71 8.00 0.96 -4.16
N VAL A 72 7.68 0.56 -5.37
CA VAL A 72 6.39 0.88 -6.00
C VAL A 72 5.56 -0.38 -6.13
N GLY A 73 4.31 -0.31 -5.68
CA GLY A 73 3.33 -1.37 -5.85
C GLY A 73 2.10 -0.91 -6.62
N ALA A 74 1.36 -1.88 -7.13
CA ALA A 74 0.05 -1.65 -7.72
C ALA A 74 -1.06 -1.96 -6.72
N GLY A 75 -2.06 -1.09 -6.64
CA GLY A 75 -3.20 -1.26 -5.77
C GLY A 75 -4.52 -1.41 -6.50
N THR A 76 -5.52 -1.91 -5.79
CA THR A 76 -6.85 -2.22 -6.33
C THR A 76 -6.75 -3.21 -7.51
N VAL A 77 -5.84 -4.18 -7.37
CA VAL A 77 -5.65 -5.26 -8.35
C VAL A 77 -6.68 -6.35 -8.06
N LEU A 78 -7.52 -6.67 -9.05
CA LEU A 78 -8.63 -7.62 -8.91
C LEU A 78 -8.52 -8.82 -9.87
N THR A 79 -7.58 -8.81 -10.81
CA THR A 79 -7.41 -9.89 -11.79
C THR A 79 -5.94 -10.21 -12.04
N VAL A 80 -5.68 -11.40 -12.56
CA VAL A 80 -4.32 -11.83 -12.93
C VAL A 80 -3.73 -10.98 -14.06
N GLU A 81 -4.56 -10.50 -14.98
CA GLU A 81 -4.14 -9.60 -16.05
C GLU A 81 -3.61 -8.27 -15.49
N GLN A 82 -4.26 -7.75 -14.43
CA GLN A 82 -3.77 -6.55 -13.76
C GLN A 82 -2.45 -6.80 -13.02
N VAL A 83 -2.22 -8.02 -12.51
CA VAL A 83 -0.91 -8.41 -11.94
C VAL A 83 0.17 -8.35 -13.02
N ASP A 84 -0.11 -8.88 -14.22
CA ASP A 84 0.84 -8.83 -15.33
C ASP A 84 1.13 -7.40 -15.79
N LEU A 85 0.11 -6.57 -15.95
CA LEU A 85 0.26 -5.15 -16.28
C LEU A 85 1.14 -4.42 -15.26
N ALA A 86 0.87 -4.64 -13.96
CA ALA A 86 1.64 -4.05 -12.87
C ALA A 86 3.11 -4.52 -12.88
N LYS A 87 3.34 -5.83 -13.07
CA LYS A 87 4.68 -6.41 -13.14
C LYS A 87 5.49 -5.84 -14.30
N VAL A 88 4.91 -5.75 -15.49
CA VAL A 88 5.56 -5.16 -16.69
C VAL A 88 5.90 -3.69 -16.45
N ALA A 89 5.06 -2.96 -15.71
CA ALA A 89 5.33 -1.58 -15.32
C ALA A 89 6.43 -1.43 -14.24
N GLY A 90 6.89 -2.53 -13.63
CA GLY A 90 7.93 -2.53 -12.61
C GLY A 90 7.43 -2.50 -11.17
N ALA A 91 6.15 -2.83 -10.94
CA ALA A 91 5.65 -3.00 -9.57
C ALA A 91 6.37 -4.15 -8.86
N GLU A 92 6.64 -3.97 -7.57
CA GLU A 92 7.37 -4.92 -6.72
C GLU A 92 6.44 -5.67 -5.75
N TYR A 93 5.25 -5.14 -5.54
CA TYR A 93 4.19 -5.74 -4.72
C TYR A 93 2.80 -5.41 -5.27
N ILE A 94 1.85 -6.28 -4.93
CA ILE A 94 0.46 -6.19 -5.35
C ILE A 94 -0.44 -6.06 -4.13
N ILE A 95 -1.34 -5.09 -4.17
CA ILE A 95 -2.32 -4.84 -3.12
C ILE A 95 -3.73 -4.97 -3.71
N SER A 96 -4.54 -5.83 -3.12
CA SER A 96 -5.95 -6.01 -3.47
C SER A 96 -6.87 -5.47 -2.37
N PRO A 97 -8.09 -5.07 -2.67
CA PRO A 97 -9.05 -4.70 -1.64
C PRO A 97 -9.73 -5.91 -0.98
N ASP A 98 -9.65 -7.08 -1.59
CA ASP A 98 -10.34 -8.33 -1.26
C ASP A 98 -9.41 -9.54 -1.20
N THR A 99 -9.98 -10.71 -0.92
CA THR A 99 -9.28 -11.98 -0.82
C THR A 99 -9.64 -12.87 -2.01
N ASP A 100 -8.96 -12.68 -3.13
CA ASP A 100 -9.02 -13.56 -4.28
C ASP A 100 -7.82 -14.50 -4.30
N GLU A 101 -8.07 -15.82 -4.18
CA GLU A 101 -6.99 -16.82 -4.12
C GLU A 101 -6.22 -16.96 -5.43
N GLU A 102 -6.86 -16.74 -6.57
CA GLU A 102 -6.21 -16.83 -7.87
C GLU A 102 -5.21 -15.68 -8.02
N VAL A 103 -5.63 -14.45 -7.74
CA VAL A 103 -4.77 -13.27 -7.75
C VAL A 103 -3.60 -13.43 -6.76
N ILE A 104 -3.85 -13.92 -5.54
CA ILE A 104 -2.81 -14.15 -4.53
C ILE A 104 -1.76 -15.14 -5.04
N LYS A 105 -2.21 -16.34 -5.46
CA LYS A 105 -1.33 -17.42 -5.94
C LYS A 105 -0.53 -16.97 -7.17
N TYR A 106 -1.18 -16.26 -8.09
CA TYR A 106 -0.53 -15.76 -9.30
C TYR A 106 0.52 -14.69 -8.99
N THR A 107 0.21 -13.76 -8.08
CA THR A 107 1.16 -12.74 -7.60
C THR A 107 2.42 -13.38 -7.03
N VAL A 108 2.26 -14.34 -6.13
CA VAL A 108 3.38 -15.06 -5.50
C VAL A 108 4.19 -15.84 -6.54
N LYS A 109 3.53 -16.56 -7.44
CA LYS A 109 4.16 -17.30 -8.55
C LYS A 109 4.94 -16.37 -9.49
N SER A 110 4.46 -15.14 -9.67
CA SER A 110 5.11 -14.11 -10.48
C SER A 110 6.33 -13.48 -9.82
N GLY A 111 6.65 -13.85 -8.57
CA GLY A 111 7.79 -13.34 -7.81
C GLY A 111 7.54 -12.00 -7.12
N LEU A 112 6.28 -11.54 -7.08
CA LEU A 112 5.87 -10.30 -6.43
C LEU A 112 5.40 -10.55 -4.98
N VAL A 113 5.47 -9.53 -4.13
CA VAL A 113 4.93 -9.59 -2.76
C VAL A 113 3.42 -9.38 -2.80
N SER A 114 2.67 -10.24 -2.11
CA SER A 114 1.20 -10.24 -2.12
C SER A 114 0.62 -9.69 -0.81
N LEU A 115 -0.22 -8.65 -0.93
CA LEU A 115 -0.89 -7.96 0.17
C LEU A 115 -2.42 -7.89 -0.09
N PRO A 116 -3.13 -9.03 -0.09
CA PRO A 116 -4.59 -9.05 -0.28
C PRO A 116 -5.32 -8.41 0.88
N GLY A 117 -6.49 -7.85 0.57
CA GLY A 117 -7.43 -7.31 1.54
C GLY A 117 -8.25 -8.40 2.20
N ALA A 118 -8.54 -8.22 3.49
CA ALA A 118 -9.44 -9.05 4.26
C ALA A 118 -10.09 -8.20 5.36
N TYR A 119 -11.33 -8.53 5.70
CA TYR A 119 -12.03 -7.89 6.82
C TYR A 119 -12.29 -8.87 7.97
N THR A 120 -12.67 -10.10 7.70
CA THR A 120 -13.00 -11.11 8.70
C THR A 120 -11.83 -12.07 8.96
N ALA A 121 -11.83 -12.75 10.11
CA ALA A 121 -10.85 -13.79 10.42
C ALA A 121 -10.82 -14.92 9.40
N SER A 122 -11.99 -15.25 8.79
CA SER A 122 -12.07 -16.27 7.75
C SER A 122 -11.35 -15.85 6.47
N GLU A 123 -11.53 -14.60 6.03
CA GLU A 123 -10.82 -14.03 4.88
C GLU A 123 -9.32 -13.93 5.15
N VAL A 124 -8.93 -13.46 6.34
CA VAL A 124 -7.52 -13.40 6.76
C VAL A 124 -6.86 -14.77 6.65
N LYS A 125 -7.49 -15.82 7.20
CA LYS A 125 -7.00 -17.20 7.12
C LYS A 125 -6.94 -17.68 5.66
N LYS A 126 -7.95 -17.36 4.86
CA LYS A 126 -8.02 -17.72 3.44
C LYS A 126 -6.87 -17.08 2.66
N ALA A 127 -6.63 -15.78 2.85
CA ALA A 127 -5.53 -15.05 2.24
C ALA A 127 -4.16 -15.65 2.61
N HIS A 128 -3.94 -15.89 3.90
CA HIS A 128 -2.69 -16.50 4.38
C HIS A 128 -2.45 -17.89 3.78
N ASN A 129 -3.47 -18.75 3.77
CA ASN A 129 -3.38 -20.10 3.20
C ASN A 129 -3.14 -20.10 1.69
N ALA A 130 -3.59 -19.06 0.99
CA ALA A 130 -3.30 -18.87 -0.45
C ALA A 130 -1.86 -18.40 -0.73
N GLY A 131 -1.08 -18.06 0.30
CA GLY A 131 0.33 -17.69 0.22
C GLY A 131 0.62 -16.19 0.31
N ALA A 132 -0.34 -15.40 0.81
CA ALA A 132 -0.12 -13.97 1.04
C ALA A 132 1.04 -13.72 2.01
N ASP A 133 1.90 -12.74 1.70
CA ASP A 133 3.02 -12.34 2.56
C ASP A 133 2.56 -11.50 3.74
N PHE A 134 1.59 -10.66 3.48
CA PHE A 134 0.90 -9.81 4.45
C PHE A 134 -0.59 -9.89 4.19
N VAL A 135 -1.38 -9.55 5.19
CA VAL A 135 -2.82 -9.34 5.03
C VAL A 135 -3.15 -7.89 5.34
N LYS A 136 -3.69 -7.20 4.35
CA LYS A 136 -4.24 -5.86 4.49
C LYS A 136 -5.59 -5.97 5.20
N LEU A 137 -5.64 -5.66 6.50
CA LEU A 137 -6.92 -5.55 7.20
C LEU A 137 -7.64 -4.29 6.71
N PHE A 138 -8.73 -4.47 5.96
CA PHE A 138 -9.42 -3.36 5.28
C PHE A 138 -10.94 -3.57 5.19
N PRO A 139 -11.73 -2.52 5.52
CA PRO A 139 -11.30 -1.30 6.20
C PRO A 139 -10.97 -1.55 7.67
N CYS A 140 -9.79 -1.12 8.13
CA CYS A 140 -9.40 -1.25 9.53
C CYS A 140 -9.98 -0.09 10.35
N THR A 141 -11.18 -0.29 10.89
CA THR A 141 -12.00 0.78 11.48
C THR A 141 -11.51 1.26 12.84
N SER A 142 -10.73 0.44 13.57
CA SER A 142 -10.21 0.81 14.88
C SER A 142 -9.03 -0.08 15.32
N VAL A 143 -8.26 0.43 16.26
CA VAL A 143 -7.17 -0.30 16.92
C VAL A 143 -7.69 -1.54 17.67
N SER A 144 -8.86 -1.44 18.29
CA SER A 144 -9.50 -2.56 19.01
C SER A 144 -9.90 -3.68 18.05
N TYR A 145 -10.37 -3.33 16.85
CA TYR A 145 -10.71 -4.31 15.82
C TYR A 145 -9.45 -5.07 15.33
N LEU A 146 -8.36 -4.35 15.03
CA LEU A 146 -7.09 -5.00 14.70
C LEU A 146 -6.65 -5.99 15.79
N LYS A 147 -6.68 -5.57 17.06
CA LYS A 147 -6.31 -6.44 18.18
C LYS A 147 -7.18 -7.70 18.26
N ALA A 148 -8.50 -7.54 18.09
CA ALA A 148 -9.45 -8.65 18.16
C ALA A 148 -9.21 -9.69 17.05
N VAL A 149 -9.02 -9.23 15.79
CA VAL A 149 -8.74 -10.12 14.67
C VAL A 149 -7.36 -10.78 14.79
N LYS A 150 -6.35 -10.00 15.21
CA LYS A 150 -4.97 -10.48 15.32
C LYS A 150 -4.76 -11.48 16.48
N ALA A 151 -5.50 -11.38 17.56
CA ALA A 151 -5.29 -12.23 18.75
C ALA A 151 -5.24 -13.75 18.42
N PRO A 152 -6.24 -14.34 17.72
CA PRO A 152 -6.19 -15.74 17.31
C PRO A 152 -5.27 -16.02 16.10
N LEU A 153 -4.81 -15.00 15.39
CA LEU A 153 -4.06 -15.11 14.13
C LEU A 153 -2.70 -14.39 14.23
N SER A 154 -2.07 -14.47 15.40
CA SER A 154 -0.85 -13.70 15.74
C SER A 154 0.36 -14.00 14.85
N HIS A 155 0.40 -15.16 14.19
CA HIS A 155 1.43 -15.57 13.23
C HIS A 155 1.31 -14.86 11.87
N ILE A 156 0.18 -14.18 11.59
CA ILE A 156 -0.05 -13.47 10.34
C ILE A 156 0.42 -12.02 10.47
N LYS A 157 1.09 -11.52 9.43
CA LYS A 157 1.56 -10.13 9.33
C LYS A 157 0.43 -9.24 8.80
N PHE A 158 -0.02 -8.28 9.61
CA PHE A 158 -1.12 -7.39 9.25
C PHE A 158 -0.63 -5.99 8.86
N LEU A 159 -1.17 -5.45 7.76
CA LEU A 159 -1.17 -4.02 7.51
C LEU A 159 -2.54 -3.44 7.86
N ALA A 160 -2.57 -2.37 8.65
CA ALA A 160 -3.81 -1.64 8.91
C ALA A 160 -4.05 -0.61 7.80
N VAL A 161 -5.20 -0.69 7.15
CA VAL A 161 -5.57 0.19 6.04
C VAL A 161 -7.01 0.67 6.18
N GLY A 162 -7.22 1.97 6.04
CA GLY A 162 -8.51 2.62 6.27
C GLY A 162 -8.61 3.21 7.67
N GLY A 163 -8.98 4.48 7.76
CA GLY A 163 -9.09 5.21 9.02
C GLY A 163 -7.77 5.57 9.69
N VAL A 164 -6.63 5.33 9.05
CA VAL A 164 -5.31 5.71 9.58
C VAL A 164 -5.08 7.20 9.39
N THR A 165 -4.73 7.89 10.48
CA THR A 165 -4.37 9.32 10.52
C THR A 165 -3.05 9.50 11.25
N VAL A 166 -2.46 10.69 11.20
CA VAL A 166 -1.27 11.04 11.99
C VAL A 166 -1.47 10.75 13.49
N ASP A 167 -2.66 11.02 14.01
CA ASP A 167 -2.93 10.90 15.43
C ASP A 167 -2.98 9.45 15.92
N ASN A 168 -3.47 8.52 15.09
CA ASN A 168 -3.66 7.11 15.47
C ASN A 168 -2.63 6.14 14.87
N ALA A 169 -1.74 6.60 13.98
CA ALA A 169 -0.76 5.74 13.29
C ALA A 169 0.11 4.94 14.26
N SER A 170 0.65 5.59 15.30
CA SER A 170 1.44 4.93 16.36
C SER A 170 0.65 3.84 17.09
N ASP A 171 -0.64 4.05 17.33
CA ASP A 171 -1.48 3.11 18.08
C ASP A 171 -1.73 1.82 17.29
N PHE A 172 -1.90 1.91 15.96
CA PHE A 172 -1.99 0.73 15.10
C PHE A 172 -0.69 -0.08 15.11
N ILE A 173 0.46 0.58 15.05
CA ILE A 173 1.76 -0.10 15.15
C ILE A 173 1.92 -0.78 16.52
N LYS A 174 1.64 -0.08 17.63
CA LYS A 174 1.67 -0.64 18.99
C LYS A 174 0.66 -1.78 19.19
N ALA A 175 -0.42 -1.80 18.44
CA ALA A 175 -1.40 -2.89 18.42
C ALA A 175 -0.92 -4.13 17.62
N GLY A 176 0.23 -4.02 16.97
CA GLY A 176 0.88 -5.12 16.26
C GLY A 176 0.64 -5.14 14.75
N ALA A 177 0.18 -4.05 14.13
CA ALA A 177 0.32 -3.89 12.69
C ALA A 177 1.80 -3.80 12.34
N VAL A 178 2.25 -4.54 11.34
CA VAL A 178 3.63 -4.46 10.84
C VAL A 178 3.83 -3.28 9.89
N GLY A 179 2.72 -2.75 9.36
CA GLY A 179 2.72 -1.58 8.51
C GLY A 179 1.32 -0.97 8.36
N LEU A 180 1.26 0.16 7.71
CA LEU A 180 0.07 0.99 7.48
C LEU A 180 -0.06 1.33 6.01
N GLY A 181 -1.28 1.21 5.47
CA GLY A 181 -1.62 1.80 4.17
C GLY A 181 -2.38 3.11 4.39
N VAL A 182 -1.82 4.22 3.93
CA VAL A 182 -2.34 5.54 4.21
C VAL A 182 -2.72 6.26 2.92
N GLY A 183 -4.03 6.49 2.75
CA GLY A 183 -4.59 7.16 1.58
C GLY A 183 -4.75 8.67 1.79
N SER A 184 -5.98 9.17 1.72
CA SER A 184 -6.32 10.61 1.69
C SER A 184 -5.85 11.40 2.92
N SER A 185 -5.63 10.75 4.05
CA SER A 185 -5.07 11.40 5.25
C SER A 185 -3.58 11.76 5.11
N LEU A 186 -2.85 11.14 4.17
CA LEU A 186 -1.47 11.46 3.80
C LEU A 186 -1.42 12.06 2.40
N VAL A 187 -1.91 11.34 1.39
CA VAL A 187 -1.96 11.79 -0.01
C VAL A 187 -3.18 12.71 -0.16
N ASN A 188 -3.06 13.91 0.39
CA ASN A 188 -4.16 14.86 0.54
C ASN A 188 -4.48 15.55 -0.80
N LYS A 189 -5.71 15.32 -1.29
CA LYS A 189 -6.17 15.88 -2.57
C LYS A 189 -6.05 17.40 -2.64
N LYS A 190 -6.35 18.12 -1.55
CA LYS A 190 -6.24 19.58 -1.51
C LYS A 190 -4.81 20.03 -1.79
N PHE A 191 -3.82 19.41 -1.14
CA PHE A 191 -2.41 19.77 -1.38
C PHE A 191 -1.97 19.47 -2.82
N ILE A 192 -2.49 18.39 -3.42
CA ILE A 192 -2.19 18.03 -4.81
C ILE A 192 -2.83 19.02 -5.79
N ASP A 193 -4.08 19.39 -5.56
CA ASP A 193 -4.81 20.33 -6.42
C ASP A 193 -4.19 21.74 -6.37
N GLU A 194 -3.75 22.18 -5.18
CA GLU A 194 -3.07 23.45 -4.93
C GLU A 194 -1.56 23.42 -5.25
N GLU A 195 -1.03 22.28 -5.69
CA GLU A 195 0.40 22.01 -5.89
C GLU A 195 1.28 22.37 -4.67
N ASN A 196 0.73 22.22 -3.47
CA ASN A 196 1.43 22.50 -2.20
C ASN A 196 2.27 21.30 -1.77
N TRP A 197 3.36 21.08 -2.49
CA TRP A 197 4.27 19.95 -2.28
C TRP A 197 4.99 20.02 -0.92
N GLU A 198 5.24 21.23 -0.43
CA GLU A 198 5.84 21.43 0.89
C GLU A 198 4.94 20.94 2.01
N ALA A 199 3.65 21.25 1.97
CA ALA A 199 2.69 20.76 2.94
C ALA A 199 2.58 19.23 2.91
N LEU A 200 2.59 18.62 1.71
CA LEU A 200 2.59 17.17 1.56
C LEU A 200 3.86 16.54 2.15
N THR A 201 5.03 17.12 1.90
CA THR A 201 6.31 16.68 2.45
C THR A 201 6.31 16.77 3.98
N ASN A 202 5.82 17.86 4.55
CA ASN A 202 5.76 18.03 6.01
C ASN A 202 4.81 17.04 6.66
N LEU A 203 3.65 16.76 6.05
CA LEU A 203 2.72 15.74 6.52
C LEU A 203 3.35 14.34 6.47
N ALA A 204 4.10 14.02 5.41
CA ALA A 204 4.83 12.77 5.30
C ALA A 204 5.88 12.60 6.41
N LYS A 205 6.66 13.66 6.71
CA LYS A 205 7.62 13.68 7.84
C LYS A 205 6.93 13.39 9.17
N GLU A 206 5.75 13.95 9.36
CA GLU A 206 4.98 13.76 10.59
C GLU A 206 4.52 12.30 10.75
N PHE A 207 3.98 11.68 9.70
CA PHE A 207 3.64 10.26 9.70
C PHE A 207 4.85 9.37 9.98
N VAL A 208 5.99 9.62 9.32
CA VAL A 208 7.23 8.85 9.52
C VAL A 208 7.72 8.96 10.96
N ARG A 209 7.66 10.14 11.57
CA ARG A 209 8.01 10.34 12.98
C ARG A 209 7.10 9.51 13.91
N LYS A 210 5.79 9.49 13.65
CA LYS A 210 4.80 8.79 14.49
C LYS A 210 4.95 7.27 14.49
N VAL A 211 5.40 6.66 13.40
CA VAL A 211 5.54 5.21 13.33
C VAL A 211 6.91 4.69 13.79
N ARG A 212 7.88 5.58 13.99
CA ARG A 212 9.21 5.25 14.50
C ARG A 212 9.31 5.31 16.03
N THR A 213 8.32 5.93 16.68
CA THR A 213 8.17 6.00 18.14
C THR A 213 7.34 4.85 18.67
#